data_3fd007701450bb101c9625537bc02159
#
_entry.id   3fd007701450bb101c9625537bc02159
#
_cell.length_a   1.000
_cell.length_b   1.000
_cell.length_c   1.000
_cell.angle_alpha   90.00
_cell.angle_beta   90.00
_cell.angle_gamma   90.00
#
_symmetry.space_group_name_H-M   'P 1'
#
loop_
_entity.id
_entity.type
_entity.pdbx_description
1 polymer ?
#
loop_
_entity_poly.entity_id
_entity_poly.type
_entity_poly.pdbx_seq_one_letter_code
_entity_poly.pdbx_strand_id
1 'polypeptide(L)'
;IDTDSRLDHNDRSIKESIKESNKSFQERFKDHGHRESEKKYKSWEQIIFSSAPYDTTVGSPNFGENLEGKYHRYKTLGHDPVLGWIFGTANFVTDTCTLSNLNSYRISRKGTPHFSEQTNLGTIFYEVFDSTKEDWLRLPAGVFAEYIHLKSDVFTKLGLPVPIIEVFSESLAGDLYKSQYDSLCLLRDLKIVGKQAGFSILINMIIGLVHGLLYDPQKDGDRKLYEVR
;
A
#
# COMPACT_ATOMS: atom_id res chain seq x y z
N ILE A 1 -18.28 19.60 -14.51
CA ILE A 1 -16.86 20.00 -14.53
C ILE A 1 -16.09 18.75 -14.78
N ASP A 2 -15.48 18.68 -15.93
CA ASP A 2 -14.74 17.54 -16.42
C ASP A 2 -13.50 17.34 -15.54
N THR A 3 -13.61 16.47 -14.54
CA THR A 3 -12.52 16.11 -13.64
C THR A 3 -11.44 15.31 -14.37
N ASP A 4 -11.80 14.60 -15.45
CA ASP A 4 -10.87 13.77 -16.21
C ASP A 4 -9.88 14.61 -17.02
N SER A 5 -10.32 15.73 -17.61
CA SER A 5 -9.42 16.63 -18.35
C SER A 5 -8.42 17.37 -17.45
N ARG A 6 -8.80 17.68 -16.20
CA ARG A 6 -7.90 18.27 -15.21
C ARG A 6 -6.86 17.29 -14.70
N LEU A 7 -7.26 16.02 -14.50
CA LEU A 7 -6.35 14.96 -14.09
C LEU A 7 -5.34 14.65 -15.21
N ASP A 8 -5.77 14.59 -16.48
CA ASP A 8 -4.87 14.34 -17.62
C ASP A 8 -3.84 15.47 -17.82
N HIS A 9 -4.18 16.72 -17.56
CA HIS A 9 -3.26 17.84 -17.72
C HIS A 9 -2.27 17.96 -16.55
N ASN A 10 -2.72 17.75 -15.33
CA ASN A 10 -1.86 17.76 -14.15
C ASN A 10 -0.98 16.51 -14.06
N ASP A 11 -1.44 15.37 -14.58
CA ASP A 11 -0.74 14.09 -14.46
C ASP A 11 0.64 14.10 -15.14
N ARG A 12 0.78 14.71 -16.32
CA ARG A 12 2.09 14.79 -17.01
C ARG A 12 3.09 15.66 -16.27
N SER A 13 2.70 16.86 -15.87
CA SER A 13 3.64 17.79 -15.23
C SER A 13 4.02 17.35 -13.82
N ILE A 14 3.09 16.75 -13.08
CA ILE A 14 3.35 16.22 -11.75
C ILE A 14 4.18 14.94 -11.81
N LYS A 15 3.89 14.01 -12.74
CA LYS A 15 4.74 12.83 -12.98
C LYS A 15 6.17 13.18 -13.36
N GLU A 16 6.35 14.12 -14.26
CA GLU A 16 7.68 14.59 -14.67
C GLU A 16 8.41 15.24 -13.49
N SER A 17 7.75 16.14 -12.75
CA SER A 17 8.30 16.81 -11.58
C SER A 17 8.65 15.83 -10.44
N ILE A 18 7.78 14.84 -10.17
CA ILE A 18 8.05 13.81 -9.15
C ILE A 18 9.14 12.86 -9.64
N LYS A 19 9.14 12.47 -10.90
CA LYS A 19 10.17 11.61 -11.49
C LYS A 19 11.55 12.28 -11.47
N GLU A 20 11.62 13.57 -11.79
CA GLU A 20 12.86 14.37 -11.68
C GLU A 20 13.28 14.56 -10.23
N SER A 21 12.35 14.88 -9.34
CA SER A 21 12.62 15.00 -7.91
C SER A 21 13.12 13.69 -7.32
N ASN A 22 12.45 12.57 -7.61
CA ASN A 22 12.88 11.25 -7.16
C ASN A 22 14.22 10.84 -7.78
N LYS A 23 14.47 11.16 -9.04
CA LYS A 23 15.74 10.87 -9.70
C LYS A 23 16.88 11.70 -9.10
N SER A 24 16.71 13.00 -8.93
CA SER A 24 17.71 13.86 -8.31
C SER A 24 17.95 13.50 -6.83
N PHE A 25 16.91 13.07 -6.15
CA PHE A 25 16.97 12.61 -4.77
C PHE A 25 17.71 11.26 -4.67
N GLN A 26 17.37 10.30 -5.52
CA GLN A 26 18.07 9.01 -5.61
C GLN A 26 19.54 9.17 -6.02
N GLU A 27 19.86 10.10 -6.91
CA GLU A 27 21.23 10.36 -7.34
C GLU A 27 22.09 10.99 -6.22
N ARG A 28 21.54 11.91 -5.43
CA ARG A 28 22.22 12.52 -4.28
C ARG A 28 22.55 11.54 -3.17
N PHE A 29 21.80 10.45 -3.05
CA PHE A 29 21.93 9.48 -1.95
C PHE A 29 22.38 8.09 -2.39
N LYS A 30 22.65 7.86 -3.68
CA LYS A 30 23.27 6.62 -4.16
C LYS A 30 24.55 6.26 -3.45
N ASP A 31 25.36 7.27 -3.09
CA ASP A 31 26.63 7.05 -2.37
C ASP A 31 26.45 6.68 -0.89
N HIS A 32 25.29 6.99 -0.29
CA HIS A 32 25.04 6.68 1.12
C HIS A 32 24.35 5.33 1.33
N GLY A 33 23.71 4.77 0.28
CA GLY A 33 22.96 3.52 0.34
C GLY A 33 23.78 2.25 0.07
N HIS A 34 25.03 2.37 -0.38
CA HIS A 34 25.84 1.24 -0.82
C HIS A 34 26.76 0.64 0.25
N ARG A 35 26.70 1.11 1.49
CA ARG A 35 27.28 0.29 2.56
C ARG A 35 26.28 -0.82 2.86
N GLU A 36 26.52 -2.03 2.33
CA GLU A 36 25.95 -3.28 2.86
C GLU A 36 26.23 -3.29 4.36
N SER A 37 25.29 -2.75 5.12
CA SER A 37 25.38 -2.85 6.55
C SER A 37 24.86 -4.24 6.92
N GLU A 38 25.62 -4.98 7.69
CA GLU A 38 25.20 -6.16 8.45
C GLU A 38 24.05 -5.86 9.43
N LYS A 39 23.43 -4.69 9.32
CA LYS A 39 22.34 -4.25 10.17
C LYS A 39 21.07 -5.01 9.81
N LYS A 40 20.44 -5.56 10.81
CA LYS A 40 19.17 -6.31 10.73
C LYS A 40 18.05 -5.51 10.05
N TYR A 41 18.04 -4.19 10.22
CA TYR A 41 16.99 -3.29 9.69
C TYR A 41 17.61 -2.15 8.89
N LYS A 42 16.82 -1.63 7.90
CA LYS A 42 17.17 -0.43 7.15
C LYS A 42 17.32 0.78 8.07
N SER A 43 18.21 1.72 7.72
CA SER A 43 18.22 3.03 8.37
C SER A 43 17.02 3.86 7.95
N TRP A 44 16.68 4.91 8.69
CA TRP A 44 15.56 5.79 8.34
C TRP A 44 15.76 6.47 6.97
N GLU A 45 17.00 6.81 6.59
CA GLU A 45 17.32 7.34 5.26
C GLU A 45 17.04 6.30 4.17
N GLN A 46 17.45 5.06 4.39
CA GLN A 46 17.18 3.97 3.44
C GLN A 46 15.68 3.74 3.27
N ILE A 47 14.88 3.91 4.32
CA ILE A 47 13.43 3.81 4.24
C ILE A 47 12.86 4.91 3.35
N ILE A 48 13.24 6.17 3.58
CA ILE A 48 12.73 7.32 2.81
C ILE A 48 13.09 7.21 1.32
N PHE A 49 14.30 6.72 1.02
CA PHE A 49 14.83 6.70 -0.35
C PHE A 49 14.62 5.38 -1.07
N SER A 50 14.05 4.37 -0.41
CA SER A 50 13.70 3.13 -1.11
C SER A 50 12.42 3.30 -1.93
N SER A 51 12.34 2.59 -3.06
CA SER A 51 11.06 2.41 -3.76
C SER A 51 10.09 1.62 -2.88
N ALA A 52 8.79 1.86 -3.04
CA ALA A 52 7.77 1.10 -2.34
C ALA A 52 7.94 -0.40 -2.60
N PRO A 53 8.00 -1.24 -1.56
CA PRO A 53 8.24 -2.67 -1.73
C PRO A 53 7.06 -3.41 -2.35
N TYR A 54 5.90 -2.79 -2.38
CA TYR A 54 4.67 -3.29 -2.97
C TYR A 54 4.33 -2.64 -4.32
N ASP A 55 5.20 -1.74 -4.82
CA ASP A 55 5.03 -1.13 -6.14
C ASP A 55 5.60 -2.05 -7.21
N THR A 56 4.97 -2.09 -8.35
CA THR A 56 5.19 -2.88 -9.58
C THR A 56 6.28 -3.95 -9.58
N THR A 57 6.08 -5.02 -10.34
CA THR A 57 7.10 -6.04 -10.66
C THR A 57 7.64 -6.87 -9.49
N VAL A 58 7.08 -6.74 -8.31
CA VAL A 58 7.38 -7.61 -7.17
C VAL A 58 6.45 -8.82 -7.18
N GLY A 59 6.57 -9.67 -8.17
CA GLY A 59 5.87 -10.94 -8.23
C GLY A 59 6.86 -12.09 -8.35
N SER A 60 6.54 -13.23 -7.77
CA SER A 60 7.28 -14.46 -7.99
C SER A 60 6.35 -15.51 -8.55
N PRO A 61 6.70 -16.19 -9.64
CA PRO A 61 5.93 -17.34 -10.15
C PRO A 61 5.70 -18.42 -9.10
N ASN A 62 6.61 -18.52 -8.13
CA ASN A 62 6.54 -19.52 -7.06
C ASN A 62 5.40 -19.25 -6.07
N PHE A 63 4.94 -18.01 -5.95
CA PHE A 63 3.85 -17.62 -5.06
C PHE A 63 2.52 -17.40 -5.78
N GLY A 64 2.49 -17.57 -7.12
CA GLY A 64 1.26 -17.48 -7.92
C GLY A 64 0.64 -16.09 -8.02
N GLU A 65 1.33 -15.06 -7.53
CA GLU A 65 0.82 -13.70 -7.53
C GLU A 65 1.20 -12.95 -8.80
N ASN A 66 0.22 -12.38 -9.47
CA ASN A 66 0.43 -11.53 -10.64
C ASN A 66 0.20 -10.06 -10.24
N LEU A 67 1.30 -9.35 -10.00
CA LEU A 67 1.31 -7.92 -9.65
C LEU A 67 1.83 -7.04 -10.77
N GLU A 68 1.87 -7.55 -12.00
CA GLU A 68 2.39 -6.79 -13.15
C GLU A 68 1.48 -5.62 -13.53
N GLY A 69 2.13 -4.54 -13.93
CA GLY A 69 1.48 -3.35 -14.42
C GLY A 69 0.62 -2.65 -13.37
N LYS A 70 -0.48 -2.06 -13.81
CA LYS A 70 -1.39 -1.26 -12.98
C LYS A 70 -2.23 -2.05 -11.97
N TYR A 71 -2.31 -3.36 -12.12
CA TYR A 71 -3.17 -4.22 -11.31
C TYR A 71 -2.62 -4.47 -9.89
N HIS A 72 -1.34 -4.19 -9.65
CA HIS A 72 -0.78 -4.30 -8.31
C HIS A 72 -1.47 -3.38 -7.31
N ARG A 73 -2.00 -2.22 -7.74
CA ARG A 73 -2.59 -1.22 -6.85
C ARG A 73 -3.80 -1.71 -6.05
N TYR A 74 -4.73 -2.43 -6.67
CA TYR A 74 -5.88 -2.97 -5.94
C TYR A 74 -5.62 -4.35 -5.34
N LYS A 75 -4.41 -4.89 -5.50
CA LYS A 75 -3.98 -6.17 -4.93
C LYS A 75 -3.08 -6.03 -3.72
N THR A 76 -2.60 -4.83 -3.43
CA THR A 76 -1.64 -4.57 -2.36
C THR A 76 -2.14 -3.48 -1.43
N LEU A 77 -2.20 -3.77 -0.14
CA LEU A 77 -2.74 -2.87 0.87
C LEU A 77 -1.94 -1.57 1.06
N GLY A 78 -0.71 -1.53 0.57
CA GLY A 78 0.09 -0.31 0.58
C GLY A 78 -0.44 0.77 -0.36
N HIS A 79 -1.24 0.43 -1.38
CA HIS A 79 -1.86 1.44 -2.26
C HIS A 79 -3.27 1.85 -1.81
N ASP A 80 -3.82 1.21 -0.77
CA ASP A 80 -5.12 1.61 -0.24
C ASP A 80 -5.03 2.97 0.46
N PRO A 81 -5.91 3.94 0.15
CA PRO A 81 -5.82 5.29 0.72
C PRO A 81 -6.03 5.36 2.24
N VAL A 82 -6.58 4.31 2.86
CA VAL A 82 -6.81 4.20 4.31
C VAL A 82 -5.86 3.18 4.93
N LEU A 83 -5.84 1.96 4.41
CA LEU A 83 -5.04 0.87 4.95
C LEU A 83 -3.55 1.03 4.65
N GLY A 84 -3.19 1.74 3.58
CA GLY A 84 -1.81 2.04 3.22
C GLY A 84 -1.04 2.74 4.35
N TRP A 85 -1.69 3.61 5.11
CA TRP A 85 -1.05 4.25 6.27
C TRP A 85 -0.55 3.26 7.33
N ILE A 86 -1.16 2.09 7.41
CA ILE A 86 -0.75 1.02 8.34
C ILE A 86 0.16 0.03 7.63
N PHE A 87 -0.36 -0.62 6.59
CA PHE A 87 0.35 -1.70 5.90
C PHE A 87 1.48 -1.20 5.02
N GLY A 88 1.28 -0.10 4.29
CA GLY A 88 2.32 0.51 3.47
C GLY A 88 3.48 1.02 4.33
N THR A 89 3.19 1.73 5.42
CA THR A 89 4.20 2.16 6.40
C THR A 89 5.00 0.95 6.92
N ALA A 90 4.31 -0.10 7.36
CA ALA A 90 4.96 -1.31 7.85
C ALA A 90 5.82 -1.97 6.77
N ASN A 91 5.30 -2.05 5.55
CA ASN A 91 5.99 -2.60 4.40
C ASN A 91 7.27 -1.82 4.04
N PHE A 92 7.23 -0.48 4.08
CA PHE A 92 8.42 0.35 3.89
C PHE A 92 9.51 0.08 4.94
N VAL A 93 9.11 -0.04 6.22
CA VAL A 93 10.05 -0.27 7.33
C VAL A 93 10.69 -1.65 7.24
N THR A 94 9.93 -2.68 6.84
CA THR A 94 10.35 -4.10 6.90
C THR A 94 10.74 -4.72 5.56
N ASP A 95 10.64 -3.96 4.46
CA ASP A 95 10.85 -4.48 3.10
C ASP A 95 9.93 -5.68 2.77
N THR A 96 8.65 -5.51 3.06
CA THR A 96 7.62 -6.52 2.81
C THR A 96 6.55 -5.98 1.86
N CYS A 97 5.73 -6.88 1.34
CA CYS A 97 4.53 -6.58 0.59
C CYS A 97 3.35 -7.30 1.24
N THR A 98 2.28 -6.58 1.53
CA THR A 98 1.05 -7.16 2.07
C THR A 98 -0.05 -7.05 1.02
N LEU A 99 -0.64 -8.18 0.65
CA LEU A 99 -1.68 -8.29 -0.36
C LEU A 99 -3.07 -8.05 0.21
N SER A 100 -4.05 -7.84 -0.66
CA SER A 100 -5.47 -7.68 -0.35
C SER A 100 -6.04 -8.81 0.53
N ASN A 101 -5.55 -10.04 0.35
CA ASN A 101 -5.93 -11.22 1.15
C ASN A 101 -5.14 -11.34 2.47
N LEU A 102 -4.39 -10.31 2.88
CA LEU A 102 -3.53 -10.26 4.06
C LEU A 102 -2.30 -11.18 4.03
N ASN A 103 -2.08 -11.90 2.94
CA ASN A 103 -0.82 -12.61 2.75
C ASN A 103 0.32 -11.61 2.61
N SER A 104 1.44 -11.91 3.24
CA SER A 104 2.58 -11.02 3.25
C SER A 104 3.84 -11.75 2.81
N TYR A 105 4.71 -11.03 2.14
CA TYR A 105 5.94 -11.56 1.56
C TYR A 105 7.09 -10.60 1.80
N ARG A 106 8.26 -11.14 2.08
CA ARG A 106 9.52 -10.38 2.09
C ARG A 106 9.96 -10.10 0.67
N ILE A 107 10.49 -8.90 0.46
CA ILE A 107 11.01 -8.47 -0.83
C ILE A 107 12.53 -8.55 -0.81
N SER A 108 13.08 -9.42 -1.64
CA SER A 108 14.51 -9.40 -1.93
C SER A 108 14.82 -8.31 -2.95
N ARG A 109 15.78 -7.46 -2.64
CA ARG A 109 16.28 -6.41 -3.56
C ARG A 109 17.63 -6.75 -4.17
N LYS A 110 18.11 -7.98 -3.98
CA LYS A 110 19.31 -8.48 -4.67
C LYS A 110 18.94 -8.81 -6.11
N GLY A 111 19.38 -7.98 -7.04
CA GLY A 111 18.99 -8.05 -8.45
C GLY A 111 17.62 -7.43 -8.70
N THR A 112 16.79 -8.06 -9.54
CA THR A 112 15.39 -7.62 -9.74
C THR A 112 14.59 -7.90 -8.49
N PRO A 113 13.83 -6.92 -7.94
CA PRO A 113 12.99 -7.15 -6.77
C PRO A 113 12.01 -8.31 -6.98
N HIS A 114 11.92 -9.20 -6.02
CA HIS A 114 11.02 -10.36 -6.06
C HIS A 114 10.62 -10.81 -4.65
N PHE A 115 9.53 -11.56 -4.56
CA PHE A 115 9.16 -12.22 -3.32
C PHE A 115 10.21 -13.29 -2.97
N SER A 116 10.76 -13.22 -1.79
CA SER A 116 11.78 -14.15 -1.31
C SER A 116 11.22 -15.20 -0.35
N GLU A 117 10.29 -14.79 0.50
CA GLU A 117 9.74 -15.68 1.52
C GLU A 117 8.36 -15.16 1.96
N GLN A 118 7.45 -16.07 2.29
CA GLN A 118 6.18 -15.72 2.90
C GLN A 118 6.40 -15.40 4.39
N THR A 119 5.71 -14.38 4.87
CA THR A 119 5.72 -13.94 6.26
C THR A 119 4.28 -13.69 6.74
N ASN A 120 4.10 -13.30 7.98
CA ASN A 120 2.78 -12.99 8.53
C ASN A 120 2.75 -11.59 9.15
N LEU A 121 1.56 -11.03 9.29
CA LEU A 121 1.37 -9.69 9.82
C LEU A 121 1.92 -9.52 11.24
N GLY A 122 1.77 -10.54 12.10
CA GLY A 122 2.31 -10.49 13.45
C GLY A 122 3.82 -10.28 13.46
N THR A 123 4.52 -11.02 12.60
CA THR A 123 5.97 -10.86 12.42
C THR A 123 6.33 -9.47 11.89
N ILE A 124 5.61 -8.96 10.90
CA ILE A 124 5.85 -7.63 10.32
C ILE A 124 5.69 -6.55 11.40
N PHE A 125 4.59 -6.54 12.12
CA PHE A 125 4.36 -5.52 13.16
C PHE A 125 5.33 -5.65 14.34
N TYR A 126 5.71 -6.88 14.69
CA TYR A 126 6.78 -7.08 15.68
C TYR A 126 8.11 -6.48 15.20
N GLU A 127 8.48 -6.67 13.94
CA GLU A 127 9.70 -6.11 13.36
C GLU A 127 9.65 -4.58 13.27
N VAL A 128 8.51 -3.99 12.91
CA VAL A 128 8.32 -2.54 12.97
C VAL A 128 8.58 -2.02 14.38
N PHE A 129 7.99 -2.67 15.38
CA PHE A 129 8.18 -2.31 16.78
C PHE A 129 9.64 -2.46 17.24
N ASP A 130 10.27 -3.60 16.93
CA ASP A 130 11.65 -3.90 17.30
C ASP A 130 12.63 -2.94 16.62
N SER A 131 12.44 -2.69 15.32
CA SER A 131 13.25 -1.72 14.58
C SER A 131 13.10 -0.29 15.09
N THR A 132 11.88 0.09 15.51
CA THR A 132 11.60 1.43 16.06
C THR A 132 12.22 1.61 17.45
N LYS A 133 12.36 0.54 18.23
CA LYS A 133 13.12 0.60 19.49
C LYS A 133 14.61 0.85 19.29
N GLU A 134 15.18 0.28 18.23
CA GLU A 134 16.60 0.53 17.90
C GLU A 134 16.83 1.95 17.39
N ASP A 135 15.90 2.45 16.55
CA ASP A 135 15.97 3.80 15.98
C ASP A 135 14.53 4.31 15.75
N TRP A 136 14.09 5.20 16.62
CA TRP A 136 12.73 5.75 16.62
C TRP A 136 12.38 6.52 15.34
N LEU A 137 13.38 6.99 14.56
CA LEU A 137 13.17 7.70 13.29
C LEU A 137 12.66 6.79 12.17
N ARG A 138 12.79 5.46 12.30
CA ARG A 138 12.33 4.52 11.27
C ARG A 138 10.83 4.54 11.06
N LEU A 139 10.04 4.65 12.13
CA LEU A 139 8.58 4.70 11.99
C LEU A 139 8.10 5.99 11.30
N PRO A 140 8.47 7.21 11.74
CA PRO A 140 8.12 8.41 11.01
C PRO A 140 8.69 8.44 9.58
N ALA A 141 9.84 7.85 9.33
CA ALA A 141 10.39 7.70 7.98
C ALA A 141 9.48 6.81 7.10
N GLY A 142 8.97 5.70 7.64
CA GLY A 142 8.01 4.85 6.95
C GLY A 142 6.70 5.57 6.64
N VAL A 143 6.16 6.31 7.61
CA VAL A 143 4.95 7.14 7.40
C VAL A 143 5.18 8.20 6.33
N PHE A 144 6.34 8.85 6.33
CA PHE A 144 6.68 9.85 5.34
C PHE A 144 6.84 9.25 3.93
N ALA A 145 7.54 8.12 3.83
CA ALA A 145 7.70 7.40 2.56
C ALA A 145 6.34 6.99 1.97
N GLU A 146 5.46 6.45 2.82
CA GLU A 146 4.09 6.10 2.45
C GLU A 146 3.28 7.31 2.00
N TYR A 147 3.35 8.43 2.74
CA TYR A 147 2.69 9.67 2.37
C TYR A 147 3.10 10.14 0.97
N ILE A 148 4.40 10.17 0.68
CA ILE A 148 4.91 10.58 -0.63
C ILE A 148 4.43 9.64 -1.73
N HIS A 149 4.42 8.34 -1.45
CA HIS A 149 3.98 7.32 -2.40
C HIS A 149 2.49 7.45 -2.72
N LEU A 150 1.62 7.45 -1.71
CA LEU A 150 0.18 7.64 -1.90
C LEU A 150 -0.14 8.97 -2.60
N LYS A 151 0.54 10.06 -2.19
CA LYS A 151 0.37 11.36 -2.83
C LYS A 151 0.76 11.32 -4.32
N SER A 152 1.84 10.64 -4.66
CA SER A 152 2.24 10.45 -6.05
C SER A 152 1.16 9.70 -6.84
N ASP A 153 0.60 8.65 -6.26
CA ASP A 153 -0.35 7.77 -6.93
C ASP A 153 -1.74 8.39 -7.12
N VAL A 154 -2.19 9.20 -6.17
CA VAL A 154 -3.46 9.96 -6.32
C VAL A 154 -3.49 10.78 -7.61
N PHE A 155 -2.35 11.33 -8.02
CA PHE A 155 -2.27 12.18 -9.22
C PHE A 155 -1.97 11.41 -10.51
N THR A 156 -1.91 10.08 -10.46
CA THR A 156 -1.77 9.27 -11.68
C THR A 156 -3.13 9.09 -12.38
N LYS A 157 -3.09 8.77 -13.67
CA LYS A 157 -4.32 8.57 -14.48
C LYS A 157 -5.28 7.55 -13.90
N LEU A 158 -4.78 6.55 -13.21
CA LEU A 158 -5.58 5.50 -12.59
C LEU A 158 -5.88 5.76 -11.11
N GLY A 159 -5.22 6.75 -10.50
CA GLY A 159 -5.40 7.09 -9.10
C GLY A 159 -5.11 5.96 -8.11
N LEU A 160 -5.64 6.10 -6.91
CA LEU A 160 -5.64 5.05 -5.89
C LEU A 160 -6.95 4.25 -5.96
N PRO A 161 -6.96 2.96 -5.59
CA PRO A 161 -8.18 2.16 -5.55
C PRO A 161 -9.23 2.76 -4.59
N VAL A 162 -10.44 2.29 -4.70
CA VAL A 162 -11.50 2.60 -3.72
C VAL A 162 -11.07 2.00 -2.37
N PRO A 163 -11.08 2.79 -1.27
CA PRO A 163 -10.50 2.35 -0.01
C PRO A 163 -11.18 1.09 0.54
N ILE A 164 -10.36 0.18 1.05
CA ILE A 164 -10.75 -1.01 1.82
C ILE A 164 -11.48 -2.10 0.99
N ILE A 165 -12.02 -1.77 -0.17
CA ILE A 165 -12.84 -2.70 -0.99
C ILE A 165 -12.08 -3.98 -1.35
N GLU A 166 -10.79 -3.89 -1.62
CA GLU A 166 -9.96 -5.03 -2.02
C GLU A 166 -9.87 -6.12 -0.94
N VAL A 167 -9.99 -5.76 0.34
CA VAL A 167 -9.98 -6.71 1.46
C VAL A 167 -11.26 -7.53 1.49
N PHE A 168 -12.38 -6.93 1.12
CA PHE A 168 -13.68 -7.61 1.09
C PHE A 168 -13.91 -8.35 -0.22
N SER A 169 -13.50 -7.77 -1.33
CA SER A 169 -13.66 -8.35 -2.65
C SER A 169 -12.63 -7.79 -3.63
N GLU A 170 -11.56 -8.54 -3.84
CA GLU A 170 -10.54 -8.19 -4.84
C GLU A 170 -11.14 -8.09 -6.25
N SER A 171 -12.13 -8.94 -6.59
CA SER A 171 -12.77 -8.88 -7.91
C SER A 171 -13.54 -7.57 -8.10
N LEU A 172 -14.30 -7.13 -7.08
CA LEU A 172 -15.01 -5.85 -7.12
C LEU A 172 -14.04 -4.67 -7.19
N ALA A 173 -12.98 -4.69 -6.37
CA ALA A 173 -11.93 -3.68 -6.43
C ALA A 173 -11.30 -3.60 -7.83
N GLY A 174 -10.99 -4.76 -8.41
CA GLY A 174 -10.46 -4.86 -9.77
C GLY A 174 -11.41 -4.34 -10.84
N ASP A 175 -12.70 -4.60 -10.75
CA ASP A 175 -13.70 -4.15 -11.71
C ASP A 175 -13.92 -2.65 -11.62
N LEU A 176 -14.01 -2.09 -10.40
CA LEU A 176 -14.05 -0.64 -10.19
C LEU A 176 -12.79 0.03 -10.75
N TYR A 177 -11.63 -0.51 -10.45
CA TYR A 177 -10.37 0.03 -10.92
C TYR A 177 -10.20 -0.03 -12.44
N LYS A 178 -10.64 -1.13 -13.09
CA LYS A 178 -10.64 -1.27 -14.55
C LYS A 178 -11.60 -0.29 -15.22
N SER A 179 -12.73 0.00 -14.59
CA SER A 179 -13.70 1.00 -15.05
C SER A 179 -13.27 2.45 -14.75
N GLN A 180 -12.06 2.66 -14.23
CA GLN A 180 -11.51 3.96 -13.84
C GLN A 180 -12.29 4.64 -12.70
N TYR A 181 -12.98 3.85 -11.87
CA TYR A 181 -13.61 4.33 -10.66
C TYR A 181 -12.60 4.18 -9.49
N ASP A 182 -12.02 5.29 -9.12
CA ASP A 182 -10.96 5.39 -8.11
C ASP A 182 -11.43 6.08 -6.82
N SER A 183 -10.51 6.28 -5.89
CA SER A 183 -10.78 6.97 -4.62
C SER A 183 -11.26 8.41 -4.78
N LEU A 184 -10.85 9.11 -5.84
CA LEU A 184 -11.31 10.47 -6.12
C LEU A 184 -12.73 10.48 -6.66
N CYS A 185 -13.09 9.50 -7.49
CA CYS A 185 -14.48 9.31 -7.95
C CYS A 185 -15.40 9.03 -6.77
N LEU A 186 -14.99 8.14 -5.85
CA LEU A 186 -15.72 7.88 -4.62
C LEU A 186 -15.88 9.16 -3.79
N LEU A 187 -14.81 9.92 -3.60
CA LEU A 187 -14.85 11.18 -2.83
C LEU A 187 -15.80 12.20 -3.44
N ARG A 188 -15.83 12.31 -4.77
CA ARG A 188 -16.77 13.17 -5.51
C ARG A 188 -18.21 12.72 -5.23
N ASP A 189 -18.49 11.43 -5.37
CA ASP A 189 -19.83 10.88 -5.20
C ASP A 189 -20.32 11.00 -3.74
N LEU A 190 -19.43 10.80 -2.77
CA LEU A 190 -19.71 11.04 -1.35
C LEU A 190 -20.04 12.51 -1.04
N LYS A 191 -19.41 13.46 -1.72
CA LYS A 191 -19.77 14.88 -1.61
C LYS A 191 -21.18 15.16 -2.12
N ILE A 192 -21.63 14.42 -3.12
CA ILE A 192 -22.98 14.55 -3.71
C ILE A 192 -24.03 13.92 -2.78
N VAL A 193 -23.75 12.74 -2.23
CA VAL A 193 -24.68 11.98 -1.37
C VAL A 193 -24.80 12.55 0.06
N GLY A 194 -23.86 13.42 0.43
CA GLY A 194 -23.79 14.05 1.74
C GLY A 194 -22.84 13.37 2.71
N LYS A 195 -22.23 14.20 3.56
CA LYS A 195 -21.15 13.79 4.47
C LYS A 195 -21.55 12.68 5.44
N GLN A 196 -22.80 12.65 5.90
CA GLN A 196 -23.27 11.69 6.91
C GLN A 196 -23.32 10.25 6.40
N ALA A 197 -23.84 10.02 5.20
CA ALA A 197 -23.89 8.68 4.61
C ALA A 197 -22.48 8.14 4.33
N GLY A 198 -21.58 8.98 3.84
CA GLY A 198 -20.20 8.59 3.56
C GLY A 198 -19.42 8.17 4.80
N PHE A 199 -19.54 8.90 5.91
CA PHE A 199 -18.93 8.53 7.18
C PHE A 199 -19.48 7.22 7.74
N SER A 200 -20.79 6.99 7.63
CA SER A 200 -21.42 5.73 8.07
C SER A 200 -20.90 4.53 7.28
N ILE A 201 -20.78 4.66 5.96
CA ILE A 201 -20.21 3.61 5.11
C ILE A 201 -18.76 3.33 5.51
N LEU A 202 -17.92 4.36 5.63
CA LEU A 202 -16.51 4.20 5.99
C LEU A 202 -16.34 3.53 7.36
N ILE A 203 -17.12 3.96 8.36
CA ILE A 203 -17.07 3.36 9.71
C ILE A 203 -17.48 1.88 9.64
N ASN A 204 -18.57 1.56 8.93
CA ASN A 204 -19.01 0.17 8.80
C ASN A 204 -17.99 -0.70 8.07
N MET A 205 -17.30 -0.17 7.07
CA MET A 205 -16.21 -0.88 6.39
C MET A 205 -15.03 -1.13 7.33
N ILE A 206 -14.63 -0.14 8.14
CA ILE A 206 -13.56 -0.30 9.15
C ILE A 206 -13.96 -1.35 10.19
N ILE A 207 -15.19 -1.29 10.68
CA ILE A 207 -15.72 -2.28 11.64
C ILE A 207 -15.67 -3.68 11.03
N GLY A 208 -16.14 -3.84 9.79
CA GLY A 208 -16.10 -5.11 9.08
C GLY A 208 -14.68 -5.64 8.88
N LEU A 209 -13.73 -4.75 8.57
CA LEU A 209 -12.32 -5.12 8.47
C LEU A 209 -11.76 -5.62 9.82
N VAL A 210 -11.96 -4.83 10.89
CA VAL A 210 -11.50 -5.20 12.23
C VAL A 210 -12.14 -6.53 12.67
N HIS A 211 -13.44 -6.70 12.41
CA HIS A 211 -14.14 -7.94 12.69
C HIS A 211 -13.54 -9.12 11.91
N GLY A 212 -13.24 -8.93 10.62
CA GLY A 212 -12.59 -9.96 9.79
C GLY A 212 -11.17 -10.31 10.26
N LEU A 213 -10.42 -9.32 10.77
CA LEU A 213 -9.07 -9.56 11.33
C LEU A 213 -9.10 -10.32 12.65
N LEU A 214 -10.18 -10.23 13.41
CA LEU A 214 -10.36 -10.95 14.69
C LEU A 214 -10.87 -12.37 14.49
N TYR A 215 -11.21 -12.77 13.27
CA TYR A 215 -11.66 -14.13 12.98
C TYR A 215 -10.59 -15.16 13.29
N ASP A 216 -10.94 -16.13 14.11
CA ASP A 216 -10.11 -17.29 14.46
C ASP A 216 -10.80 -18.58 14.00
N PRO A 217 -10.33 -19.26 12.93
CA PRO A 217 -10.95 -20.48 12.42
C PRO A 217 -11.12 -21.59 13.46
N GLN A 218 -10.26 -21.60 14.48
CA GLN A 218 -10.29 -22.59 15.56
C GLN A 218 -11.41 -22.33 16.57
N LYS A 219 -11.80 -21.08 16.74
CA LYS A 219 -12.81 -20.66 17.73
C LYS A 219 -14.15 -20.31 17.10
N ASP A 220 -14.12 -19.66 15.93
CA ASP A 220 -15.29 -19.02 15.35
C ASP A 220 -16.01 -19.91 14.32
N GLY A 221 -15.39 -20.99 13.86
CA GLY A 221 -15.98 -21.97 12.95
C GLY A 221 -16.10 -21.44 11.52
N ASP A 222 -17.28 -21.56 10.90
CA ASP A 222 -17.50 -21.15 9.52
C ASP A 222 -17.41 -19.64 9.35
N ARG A 223 -16.53 -19.19 8.46
CA ARG A 223 -16.25 -17.77 8.17
C ARG A 223 -17.48 -16.99 7.74
N LYS A 224 -18.36 -17.59 6.91
CA LYS A 224 -19.58 -16.91 6.46
C LYS A 224 -20.55 -16.64 7.61
N LEU A 225 -20.62 -17.57 8.57
CA LEU A 225 -21.45 -17.38 9.76
C LEU A 225 -20.86 -16.35 10.70
N TYR A 226 -19.54 -16.26 10.77
CA TYR A 226 -18.85 -15.24 11.54
C TYR A 226 -19.08 -13.84 10.97
N GLU A 227 -18.97 -13.67 9.65
CA GLU A 227 -19.14 -12.38 8.96
C GLU A 227 -20.58 -11.82 9.05
N VAL A 228 -21.57 -12.64 9.38
CA VAL A 228 -23.00 -12.24 9.53
C VAL A 228 -23.38 -11.90 10.98
N ARG A 229 -22.53 -12.17 11.94
CA ARG A 229 -22.73 -11.85 13.37
C ARG A 229 -22.28 -10.46 13.72
#